data_2fb30f581ec9213f40360becf0957400
#
_entry.id   2fb30f581ec9213f40360becf0957400
#
_cell.length_a   1.000
_cell.length_b   1.000
_cell.length_c   1.000
_cell.angle_alpha   90.00
_cell.angle_beta   90.00
_cell.angle_gamma   90.00
#
_symmetry.space_group_name_H-M   'P 1'
#
loop_
_entity.id
_entity.type
_entity.pdbx_description
1 polymer ?
#
loop_
_entity_poly.entity_id
_entity_poly.type
_entity_poly.pdbx_seq_one_letter_code
_entity_poly.pdbx_strand_id
1 'polypeptide(L)'
;MNKIDNPKPESWSEILKRPTQTIDDIELTVKEIFKEVQKKGDEAVAKYTSIFDGISLDNYQVSQEEISEAIALVPAELKEAIELAKSNIYKFHKAQKTERITLETVEGVKCWQEKRPIQKIGLYIPGGTAPLFSTVLMLAVPAEIAGCKEIVLCSPPDKKGKINPAILYAANLCGVTKILKVGGIQAIAGMTFGTKSIPKVYKIFGPGNQFVTVAKQLATQFGIAIDMPAGPSELLIVADDTAIPAFVASDLLSQAEHGTDSQVILVSTSKKLIDAVEKEVQLQLEVLPRKAIAEKAIGNSKLIYVENDQIALDLINEYGPEHFIICSEYDDFYCNGIINAGSVFIGNYTPESAGDYASGTNHTLPTNGYAKNYSGVNLDSFMKSMTFQKISEKGIQKIGKAIEVMAEAEGLQAHKNAVTLRLASCEVSKTS
;
A
#
# COMPACT_ATOMS: atom_id res chain seq x y z
N MET A 1 2.38 15.96 23.58
CA MET A 1 1.15 15.21 23.18
C MET A 1 -0.05 15.74 23.93
N ASN A 2 -1.25 15.67 23.33
CA ASN A 2 -2.49 16.10 24.01
C ASN A 2 -3.06 14.94 24.84
N LYS A 3 -3.19 15.15 26.16
CA LYS A 3 -3.85 14.17 27.05
C LYS A 3 -5.36 14.33 27.00
N ILE A 4 -6.06 13.22 26.84
CA ILE A 4 -7.52 13.15 26.78
C ILE A 4 -8.00 12.08 27.75
N ASP A 5 -8.94 12.44 28.60
CA ASP A 5 -9.45 11.57 29.68
C ASP A 5 -10.87 11.11 29.33
N ASN A 6 -11.00 9.81 29.07
CA ASN A 6 -12.24 9.06 28.82
C ASN A 6 -13.22 9.77 27.87
N PRO A 7 -12.83 10.00 26.60
CA PRO A 7 -13.64 10.76 25.66
C PRO A 7 -14.92 10.00 25.30
N LYS A 8 -16.04 10.72 25.26
CA LYS A 8 -17.32 10.15 24.84
C LYS A 8 -17.34 9.88 23.33
N PRO A 9 -18.06 8.85 22.85
CA PRO A 9 -18.11 8.50 21.42
C PRO A 9 -18.48 9.67 20.50
N GLU A 10 -19.35 10.57 20.93
CA GLU A 10 -19.78 11.73 20.15
C GLU A 10 -18.63 12.71 19.83
N SER A 11 -17.55 12.66 20.62
CA SER A 11 -16.36 13.52 20.44
C SER A 11 -15.24 12.86 19.63
N TRP A 12 -15.33 11.55 19.33
CA TRP A 12 -14.25 10.80 18.69
C TRP A 12 -13.91 11.32 17.30
N SER A 13 -14.90 11.71 16.51
CA SER A 13 -14.68 12.24 15.15
C SER A 13 -13.75 13.47 15.14
N GLU A 14 -13.85 14.33 16.15
CA GLU A 14 -12.97 15.50 16.26
C GLU A 14 -11.62 15.14 16.90
N ILE A 15 -11.63 14.30 17.94
CA ILE A 15 -10.42 13.87 18.65
C ILE A 15 -9.50 13.07 17.71
N LEU A 16 -10.07 12.20 16.89
CA LEU A 16 -9.34 11.30 15.99
C LEU A 16 -9.01 11.94 14.62
N LYS A 17 -9.35 13.21 14.44
CA LYS A 17 -9.05 13.94 13.21
C LYS A 17 -7.55 13.99 12.93
N ARG A 18 -7.23 13.74 11.68
CA ARG A 18 -5.86 13.70 11.18
C ARG A 18 -5.39 15.07 10.72
N PRO A 19 -4.09 15.38 10.83
CA PRO A 19 -3.53 16.64 10.38
C PRO A 19 -3.38 16.65 8.84
N THR A 20 -4.50 16.77 8.11
CA THR A 20 -4.50 16.86 6.65
C THR A 20 -4.57 18.30 6.17
N GLN A 21 -3.80 18.65 5.13
CA GLN A 21 -3.93 19.95 4.44
C GLN A 21 -5.09 19.90 3.42
N THR A 22 -5.60 21.08 3.05
CA THR A 22 -6.63 21.22 2.01
C THR A 22 -6.11 20.75 0.64
N ILE A 23 -6.83 19.82 0.03
CA ILE A 23 -6.45 19.13 -1.22
C ILE A 23 -6.63 20.03 -2.46
N ASP A 24 -7.47 21.06 -2.40
CA ASP A 24 -7.94 21.82 -3.57
C ASP A 24 -6.81 22.50 -4.39
N ASP A 25 -5.85 23.15 -3.72
CA ASP A 25 -4.72 23.80 -4.41
C ASP A 25 -3.75 22.82 -5.06
N ILE A 26 -3.61 21.63 -4.43
CA ILE A 26 -2.76 20.54 -4.93
C ILE A 26 -3.36 19.96 -6.21
N GLU A 27 -4.67 19.78 -6.25
CA GLU A 27 -5.37 19.14 -7.38
C GLU A 27 -5.22 19.94 -8.67
N LEU A 28 -5.30 21.28 -8.60
CA LEU A 28 -5.10 22.15 -9.77
C LEU A 28 -3.70 21.98 -10.36
N THR A 29 -2.66 22.02 -9.51
CA THR A 29 -1.27 21.82 -9.93
C THR A 29 -1.08 20.45 -10.57
N VAL A 30 -1.63 19.40 -9.95
CA VAL A 30 -1.52 18.01 -10.47
C VAL A 30 -2.20 17.88 -11.83
N LYS A 31 -3.41 18.43 -12.00
CA LYS A 31 -4.15 18.42 -13.28
C LYS A 31 -3.38 19.13 -14.39
N GLU A 32 -2.76 20.25 -14.08
CA GLU A 32 -1.97 21.01 -15.06
C GLU A 32 -0.77 20.18 -15.55
N ILE A 33 0.00 19.59 -14.62
CA ILE A 33 1.17 18.76 -14.94
C ILE A 33 0.74 17.52 -15.75
N PHE A 34 -0.34 16.84 -15.36
CA PHE A 34 -0.87 15.71 -16.11
C PHE A 34 -1.21 16.08 -17.55
N LYS A 35 -1.90 17.21 -17.75
CA LYS A 35 -2.26 17.72 -19.09
C LYS A 35 -1.02 18.03 -19.93
N GLU A 36 0.02 18.63 -19.32
CA GLU A 36 1.26 18.92 -20.04
C GLU A 36 2.00 17.63 -20.40
N VAL A 37 2.16 16.69 -19.47
CA VAL A 37 2.83 15.40 -19.75
C VAL A 37 2.07 14.61 -20.82
N GLN A 38 0.74 14.57 -20.76
CA GLN A 38 -0.08 13.93 -21.78
C GLN A 38 0.16 14.52 -23.18
N LYS A 39 0.34 15.84 -23.28
CA LYS A 39 0.49 16.54 -24.56
C LYS A 39 1.94 16.53 -25.09
N LYS A 40 2.93 16.70 -24.20
CA LYS A 40 4.34 16.95 -24.56
C LYS A 40 5.29 15.81 -24.22
N GLY A 41 4.82 14.79 -23.48
CA GLY A 41 5.65 13.63 -23.12
C GLY A 41 6.93 14.01 -22.36
N ASP A 42 8.06 13.54 -22.84
CA ASP A 42 9.37 13.75 -22.19
C ASP A 42 9.77 15.21 -22.03
N GLU A 43 9.32 16.12 -22.91
CA GLU A 43 9.58 17.55 -22.78
C GLU A 43 8.97 18.12 -21.48
N ALA A 44 7.73 17.73 -21.18
CA ALA A 44 7.09 18.12 -19.93
C ALA A 44 7.74 17.45 -18.70
N VAL A 45 8.12 16.16 -18.82
CA VAL A 45 8.86 15.47 -17.76
C VAL A 45 10.17 16.20 -17.45
N ALA A 46 10.93 16.60 -18.48
CA ALA A 46 12.17 17.36 -18.32
C ALA A 46 11.95 18.69 -17.63
N LYS A 47 10.94 19.45 -18.07
CA LYS A 47 10.56 20.75 -17.46
C LYS A 47 10.32 20.60 -15.97
N TYR A 48 9.47 19.66 -15.57
CA TYR A 48 9.08 19.50 -14.17
C TYR A 48 10.16 18.86 -13.30
N THR A 49 11.00 17.97 -13.85
CA THR A 49 12.20 17.46 -13.18
C THR A 49 13.19 18.62 -12.90
N SER A 50 13.38 19.52 -13.86
CA SER A 50 14.21 20.70 -13.64
C SER A 50 13.64 21.65 -12.56
N ILE A 51 12.31 21.83 -12.53
CA ILE A 51 11.65 22.72 -11.57
C ILE A 51 11.68 22.12 -10.14
N PHE A 52 11.33 20.85 -9.99
CA PHE A 52 11.12 20.25 -8.66
C PHE A 52 12.38 19.56 -8.11
N ASP A 53 13.17 18.92 -8.96
CA ASP A 53 14.38 18.20 -8.53
C ASP A 53 15.64 19.05 -8.74
N GLY A 54 15.54 20.18 -9.48
CA GLY A 54 16.64 21.14 -9.71
C GLY A 54 17.73 20.58 -10.61
N ILE A 55 17.40 19.65 -11.51
CA ILE A 55 18.35 18.98 -12.38
C ILE A 55 17.81 18.80 -13.80
N SER A 56 18.70 18.86 -14.79
CA SER A 56 18.42 18.48 -16.18
C SER A 56 19.19 17.22 -16.52
N LEU A 57 18.51 16.24 -17.08
CA LEU A 57 19.05 14.93 -17.44
C LEU A 57 18.90 14.67 -18.95
N ASP A 58 19.96 14.22 -19.58
CA ASP A 58 19.92 13.79 -20.98
C ASP A 58 19.25 12.40 -21.14
N ASN A 59 19.34 11.57 -20.09
CA ASN A 59 18.74 10.24 -20.04
C ASN A 59 18.14 9.96 -18.66
N TYR A 60 16.87 9.59 -18.65
CA TYR A 60 16.16 9.22 -17.43
C TYR A 60 16.43 7.78 -16.99
N GLN A 61 16.79 6.90 -17.92
CA GLN A 61 17.01 5.50 -17.58
C GLN A 61 18.37 5.33 -16.90
N VAL A 62 18.36 4.60 -15.78
CA VAL A 62 19.58 4.14 -15.11
C VAL A 62 20.26 3.09 -15.98
N SER A 63 21.56 3.24 -16.22
CA SER A 63 22.34 2.30 -17.01
C SER A 63 22.79 1.09 -16.17
N GLN A 64 23.25 0.03 -16.86
CA GLN A 64 23.78 -1.15 -16.17
C GLN A 64 25.11 -0.85 -15.46
N GLU A 65 25.87 0.10 -15.98
CA GLU A 65 27.10 0.60 -15.36
C GLU A 65 26.79 1.33 -14.06
N GLU A 66 25.77 2.22 -14.04
CA GLU A 66 25.33 2.91 -12.82
C GLU A 66 24.85 1.91 -11.75
N ILE A 67 24.15 0.84 -12.16
CA ILE A 67 23.73 -0.23 -11.23
C ILE A 67 24.96 -0.95 -10.67
N SER A 68 25.93 -1.29 -11.50
CA SER A 68 27.14 -2.00 -11.07
C SER A 68 28.00 -1.16 -10.13
N GLU A 69 28.16 0.14 -10.39
CA GLU A 69 28.81 1.10 -9.50
C GLU A 69 28.09 1.18 -8.14
N ALA A 70 26.75 1.30 -8.18
CA ALA A 70 25.94 1.39 -6.96
C ALA A 70 26.09 0.13 -6.10
N ILE A 71 26.06 -1.06 -6.69
CA ILE A 71 26.26 -2.33 -5.97
C ILE A 71 27.62 -2.35 -5.25
N ALA A 72 28.65 -1.82 -5.89
CA ALA A 72 29.99 -1.75 -5.26
C ALA A 72 30.05 -0.78 -4.07
N LEU A 73 29.23 0.27 -4.09
CA LEU A 73 29.17 1.30 -3.03
C LEU A 73 28.38 0.88 -1.78
N VAL A 74 27.47 -0.11 -1.88
CA VAL A 74 26.67 -0.56 -0.73
C VAL A 74 27.55 -1.41 0.20
N PRO A 75 27.63 -1.06 1.51
CA PRO A 75 28.40 -1.84 2.49
C PRO A 75 27.95 -3.30 2.59
N ALA A 76 28.86 -4.21 2.87
CA ALA A 76 28.57 -5.65 2.97
C ALA A 76 27.49 -5.95 4.02
N GLU A 77 27.59 -5.35 5.21
CA GLU A 77 26.61 -5.49 6.29
C GLU A 77 25.19 -5.06 5.85
N LEU A 78 25.07 -3.96 5.11
CA LEU A 78 23.79 -3.50 4.59
C LEU A 78 23.24 -4.46 3.53
N LYS A 79 24.09 -5.05 2.68
CA LYS A 79 23.67 -6.08 1.72
C LYS A 79 23.09 -7.30 2.42
N GLU A 80 23.77 -7.80 3.45
CA GLU A 80 23.31 -8.94 4.26
C GLU A 80 21.96 -8.65 4.91
N ALA A 81 21.77 -7.45 5.47
CA ALA A 81 20.48 -7.02 6.04
C ALA A 81 19.37 -6.95 5.00
N ILE A 82 19.63 -6.38 3.81
CA ILE A 82 18.67 -6.31 2.70
C ILE A 82 18.30 -7.72 2.19
N GLU A 83 19.26 -8.63 2.09
CA GLU A 83 19.05 -10.01 1.66
C GLU A 83 18.22 -10.80 2.68
N LEU A 84 18.47 -10.63 3.98
CA LEU A 84 17.65 -11.21 5.05
C LEU A 84 16.21 -10.70 4.96
N ALA A 85 16.01 -9.38 4.86
CA ALA A 85 14.70 -8.77 4.70
C ALA A 85 13.97 -9.31 3.47
N LYS A 86 14.63 -9.32 2.30
CA LYS A 86 14.09 -9.90 1.05
C LYS A 86 13.65 -11.35 1.26
N SER A 87 14.48 -12.17 1.92
CA SER A 87 14.18 -13.58 2.16
C SER A 87 12.89 -13.75 2.98
N ASN A 88 12.72 -12.96 4.04
CA ASN A 88 11.55 -13.04 4.91
C ASN A 88 10.29 -12.51 4.20
N ILE A 89 10.39 -11.38 3.51
CA ILE A 89 9.30 -10.82 2.68
C ILE A 89 8.89 -11.83 1.61
N TYR A 90 9.86 -12.48 0.94
CA TYR A 90 9.59 -13.50 -0.06
C TYR A 90 8.82 -14.70 0.53
N LYS A 91 9.28 -15.22 1.68
CA LYS A 91 8.62 -16.36 2.35
C LYS A 91 7.17 -16.05 2.69
N PHE A 92 6.92 -14.88 3.30
CA PHE A 92 5.59 -14.48 3.73
C PHE A 92 4.65 -14.27 2.53
N HIS A 93 5.10 -13.51 1.51
CA HIS A 93 4.26 -13.23 0.34
C HIS A 93 4.06 -14.48 -0.54
N LYS A 94 5.05 -15.37 -0.62
CA LYS A 94 4.90 -16.63 -1.34
C LYS A 94 3.84 -17.54 -0.70
N ALA A 95 3.73 -17.53 0.63
CA ALA A 95 2.71 -18.29 1.36
C ALA A 95 1.28 -17.78 1.11
N GLN A 96 1.11 -16.54 0.60
CA GLN A 96 -0.19 -15.99 0.21
C GLN A 96 -0.73 -16.54 -1.12
N LYS A 97 0.01 -17.37 -1.84
CA LYS A 97 -0.50 -18.02 -3.04
C LYS A 97 -1.67 -18.95 -2.68
N THR A 98 -2.82 -18.69 -3.29
CA THR A 98 -4.01 -19.51 -3.12
C THR A 98 -4.15 -20.52 -4.25
N GLU A 99 -4.68 -21.68 -3.93
CA GLU A 99 -5.04 -22.68 -4.94
C GLU A 99 -6.19 -22.21 -5.83
N ARG A 100 -6.31 -22.87 -6.98
CA ARG A 100 -7.40 -22.64 -7.92
C ARG A 100 -8.72 -23.11 -7.33
N ILE A 101 -9.69 -22.22 -7.20
CA ILE A 101 -11.06 -22.58 -6.85
C ILE A 101 -11.71 -23.22 -8.08
N THR A 102 -12.22 -24.45 -7.92
CA THR A 102 -12.96 -25.15 -8.99
C THR A 102 -14.19 -25.78 -8.39
N LEU A 103 -15.36 -25.53 -8.99
CA LEU A 103 -16.65 -26.03 -8.54
C LEU A 103 -17.50 -26.44 -9.73
N GLU A 104 -18.18 -27.56 -9.62
CA GLU A 104 -19.29 -27.94 -10.49
C GLU A 104 -20.60 -27.51 -9.82
N THR A 105 -21.21 -26.41 -10.30
CA THR A 105 -22.39 -25.81 -9.68
C THR A 105 -23.65 -26.62 -9.91
N VAL A 106 -23.75 -27.22 -11.09
CA VAL A 106 -24.75 -28.22 -11.49
C VAL A 106 -24.01 -29.22 -12.37
N GLU A 107 -24.43 -30.47 -12.39
CA GLU A 107 -23.82 -31.51 -13.24
C GLU A 107 -23.66 -31.03 -14.69
N GLY A 108 -22.43 -31.01 -15.19
CA GLY A 108 -22.08 -30.52 -16.52
C GLY A 108 -21.82 -29.01 -16.61
N VAL A 109 -21.88 -28.28 -15.48
CA VAL A 109 -21.56 -26.82 -15.40
C VAL A 109 -20.39 -26.63 -14.48
N LYS A 110 -19.18 -26.48 -15.04
CA LYS A 110 -17.93 -26.31 -14.30
C LYS A 110 -17.50 -24.85 -14.32
N CYS A 111 -17.35 -24.25 -13.14
CA CYS A 111 -16.84 -22.88 -12.95
C CYS A 111 -15.52 -22.92 -12.18
N TRP A 112 -14.57 -22.04 -12.54
CA TRP A 112 -13.34 -21.91 -11.80
C TRP A 112 -12.79 -20.50 -11.85
N GLN A 113 -11.90 -20.18 -10.91
CA GLN A 113 -11.22 -18.91 -10.84
C GLN A 113 -9.71 -19.14 -10.84
N GLU A 114 -9.00 -18.35 -11.63
CA GLU A 114 -7.54 -18.34 -11.69
C GLU A 114 -7.03 -16.91 -11.47
N LYS A 115 -5.94 -16.80 -10.71
CA LYS A 115 -5.23 -15.55 -10.57
C LYS A 115 -4.20 -15.40 -11.69
N ARG A 116 -4.12 -14.20 -12.27
CA ARG A 116 -3.18 -13.83 -13.33
C ARG A 116 -2.43 -12.57 -12.93
N PRO A 117 -1.11 -12.46 -13.18
CA PRO A 117 -0.34 -11.26 -12.87
C PRO A 117 -0.83 -10.05 -13.68
N ILE A 118 -0.72 -8.87 -13.07
CA ILE A 118 -0.73 -7.60 -13.78
C ILE A 118 0.59 -7.50 -14.53
N GLN A 119 0.56 -7.40 -15.87
CA GLN A 119 1.77 -7.57 -16.68
C GLN A 119 2.76 -6.40 -16.56
N LYS A 120 2.24 -5.16 -16.40
CA LYS A 120 3.04 -3.92 -16.38
C LYS A 120 2.66 -3.11 -15.14
N ILE A 121 3.61 -2.94 -14.24
CA ILE A 121 3.41 -2.16 -13.02
C ILE A 121 4.46 -1.07 -12.89
N GLY A 122 4.06 0.02 -12.25
CA GLY A 122 4.93 1.11 -11.85
C GLY A 122 5.14 1.10 -10.34
N LEU A 123 6.38 1.22 -9.92
CA LEU A 123 6.78 1.41 -8.53
C LEU A 123 7.29 2.84 -8.37
N TYR A 124 6.67 3.60 -7.49
CA TYR A 124 7.15 4.90 -7.11
C TYR A 124 7.88 4.82 -5.78
N ILE A 125 9.14 5.21 -5.77
CA ILE A 125 9.97 5.27 -4.57
C ILE A 125 10.29 6.73 -4.31
N PRO A 126 9.81 7.31 -3.20
CA PRO A 126 10.05 8.71 -2.92
C PRO A 126 11.54 8.99 -2.68
N GLY A 127 11.96 10.18 -3.10
CA GLY A 127 13.22 10.76 -2.69
C GLY A 127 13.05 11.51 -1.37
N GLY A 128 14.11 12.15 -0.91
CA GLY A 128 14.08 13.00 0.28
C GLY A 128 15.23 12.70 1.23
N THR A 129 15.00 12.93 2.52
CA THR A 129 16.04 12.81 3.55
C THR A 129 16.35 11.36 3.94
N ALA A 130 15.49 10.40 3.58
CA ALA A 130 15.68 8.98 3.83
C ALA A 130 15.56 8.18 2.53
N PRO A 131 16.56 7.36 2.15
CA PRO A 131 16.47 6.49 0.99
C PRO A 131 15.62 5.26 1.33
N LEU A 132 14.37 5.22 0.89
CA LEU A 132 13.41 4.16 1.22
C LEU A 132 13.64 2.90 0.37
N PHE A 133 14.82 2.29 0.46
CA PHE A 133 15.15 1.03 -0.23
C PHE A 133 14.30 -0.15 0.28
N SER A 134 13.83 -0.11 1.53
CA SER A 134 12.89 -1.09 2.08
C SER A 134 11.58 -1.14 1.27
N THR A 135 11.06 0.01 0.84
CA THR A 135 9.87 0.08 -0.01
C THR A 135 10.09 -0.61 -1.36
N VAL A 136 11.31 -0.62 -1.89
CA VAL A 136 11.62 -1.41 -3.10
C VAL A 136 11.39 -2.89 -2.84
N LEU A 137 11.87 -3.42 -1.70
CA LEU A 137 11.64 -4.82 -1.33
C LEU A 137 10.15 -5.13 -1.17
N MET A 138 9.42 -4.28 -0.44
CA MET A 138 8.00 -4.44 -0.16
C MET A 138 7.11 -4.46 -1.40
N LEU A 139 7.53 -3.80 -2.47
CA LEU A 139 6.77 -3.73 -3.71
C LEU A 139 7.30 -4.68 -4.79
N ALA A 140 8.62 -4.77 -4.98
CA ALA A 140 9.18 -5.56 -6.06
C ALA A 140 9.19 -7.08 -5.76
N VAL A 141 9.36 -7.50 -4.50
CA VAL A 141 9.33 -8.93 -4.13
C VAL A 141 7.97 -9.57 -4.42
N PRO A 142 6.83 -9.03 -3.94
CA PRO A 142 5.52 -9.62 -4.28
C PRO A 142 5.21 -9.49 -5.78
N ALA A 143 5.70 -8.45 -6.48
CA ALA A 143 5.56 -8.32 -7.93
C ALA A 143 6.29 -9.45 -8.70
N GLU A 144 7.51 -9.79 -8.27
CA GLU A 144 8.30 -10.92 -8.79
C GLU A 144 7.55 -12.25 -8.53
N ILE A 145 7.06 -12.48 -7.30
CA ILE A 145 6.31 -13.70 -6.93
C ILE A 145 5.03 -13.84 -7.75
N ALA A 146 4.33 -12.74 -8.01
CA ALA A 146 3.13 -12.71 -8.83
C ALA A 146 3.42 -13.03 -10.31
N GLY A 147 4.64 -12.77 -10.78
CA GLY A 147 5.07 -12.94 -12.18
C GLY A 147 4.76 -11.73 -13.07
N CYS A 148 4.81 -10.52 -12.52
CA CYS A 148 4.74 -9.29 -13.30
C CYS A 148 5.89 -9.23 -14.31
N LYS A 149 5.58 -9.00 -15.60
CA LYS A 149 6.60 -9.06 -16.67
C LYS A 149 7.44 -7.79 -16.79
N GLU A 150 6.83 -6.65 -16.53
CA GLU A 150 7.46 -5.34 -16.63
C GLU A 150 7.23 -4.58 -15.32
N ILE A 151 8.35 -4.37 -14.62
CA ILE A 151 8.39 -3.65 -13.33
C ILE A 151 9.20 -2.38 -13.56
N VAL A 152 8.52 -1.25 -13.65
CA VAL A 152 9.11 0.08 -13.86
C VAL A 152 9.22 0.79 -12.54
N LEU A 153 10.44 1.14 -12.12
CA LEU A 153 10.67 1.91 -10.91
C LEU A 153 11.01 3.35 -11.26
N CYS A 154 10.29 4.31 -10.67
CA CYS A 154 10.59 5.73 -10.73
C CYS A 154 11.02 6.23 -9.34
N SER A 155 12.16 6.91 -9.28
CA SER A 155 12.64 7.57 -8.06
C SER A 155 13.33 8.88 -8.45
N PRO A 156 13.14 9.98 -7.69
CA PRO A 156 13.82 11.23 -7.99
C PRO A 156 15.34 11.07 -7.81
N PRO A 157 16.13 11.63 -8.73
CA PRO A 157 17.57 11.66 -8.59
C PRO A 157 18.00 12.71 -7.56
N ASP A 158 19.22 12.57 -7.06
CA ASP A 158 19.91 13.62 -6.32
C ASP A 158 20.36 14.78 -7.25
N LYS A 159 20.94 15.83 -6.68
CA LYS A 159 21.47 16.97 -7.45
C LYS A 159 22.61 16.62 -8.40
N LYS A 160 23.18 15.42 -8.33
CA LYS A 160 24.19 14.90 -9.25
C LYS A 160 23.60 13.99 -10.32
N GLY A 161 22.27 13.83 -10.36
CA GLY A 161 21.57 12.96 -11.29
C GLY A 161 21.66 11.47 -10.98
N LYS A 162 21.95 11.12 -9.73
CA LYS A 162 22.09 9.73 -9.30
C LYS A 162 20.97 9.33 -8.32
N ILE A 163 20.57 8.07 -8.41
CA ILE A 163 19.69 7.43 -7.41
C ILE A 163 20.57 6.84 -6.31
N ASN A 164 20.04 6.82 -5.08
CA ASN A 164 20.76 6.24 -3.95
C ASN A 164 21.21 4.79 -4.23
N PRO A 165 22.48 4.43 -3.93
CA PRO A 165 23.01 3.10 -4.21
C PRO A 165 22.21 1.94 -3.60
N ALA A 166 21.67 2.10 -2.38
CA ALA A 166 20.87 1.06 -1.74
C ALA A 166 19.53 0.82 -2.46
N ILE A 167 18.90 1.86 -3.05
CA ILE A 167 17.71 1.73 -3.89
C ILE A 167 18.04 0.94 -5.16
N LEU A 168 19.16 1.26 -5.82
CA LEU A 168 19.60 0.55 -7.03
C LEU A 168 19.95 -0.91 -6.74
N TYR A 169 20.63 -1.17 -5.60
CA TYR A 169 20.94 -2.51 -5.16
C TYR A 169 19.67 -3.34 -4.91
N ALA A 170 18.73 -2.81 -4.13
CA ALA A 170 17.48 -3.48 -3.83
C ALA A 170 16.65 -3.74 -5.10
N ALA A 171 16.58 -2.77 -6.01
CA ALA A 171 15.86 -2.90 -7.27
C ALA A 171 16.48 -3.98 -8.18
N ASN A 172 17.81 -4.01 -8.31
CA ASN A 172 18.51 -5.05 -9.06
C ASN A 172 18.31 -6.43 -8.43
N LEU A 173 18.42 -6.53 -7.10
CA LEU A 173 18.24 -7.77 -6.35
C LEU A 173 16.82 -8.36 -6.51
N CYS A 174 15.80 -7.50 -6.70
CA CYS A 174 14.39 -7.88 -6.86
C CYS A 174 13.93 -7.96 -8.33
N GLY A 175 14.83 -7.91 -9.30
CA GLY A 175 14.50 -8.10 -10.72
C GLY A 175 13.65 -6.97 -11.32
N VAL A 176 13.79 -5.73 -10.83
CA VAL A 176 13.16 -4.55 -11.44
C VAL A 176 13.67 -4.41 -12.87
N THR A 177 12.75 -4.34 -13.84
CA THR A 177 13.11 -4.41 -15.28
C THR A 177 13.58 -3.07 -15.84
N LYS A 178 13.14 -1.96 -15.26
CA LYS A 178 13.52 -0.61 -15.70
C LYS A 178 13.52 0.36 -14.52
N ILE A 179 14.60 1.10 -14.36
CA ILE A 179 14.74 2.11 -13.30
C ILE A 179 14.90 3.49 -13.95
N LEU A 180 14.11 4.46 -13.51
CA LEU A 180 14.02 5.80 -14.08
C LEU A 180 14.29 6.87 -13.01
N LYS A 181 15.13 7.82 -13.36
CA LYS A 181 15.54 8.97 -12.55
C LYS A 181 14.51 10.10 -12.66
N VAL A 182 13.28 9.82 -12.23
CA VAL A 182 12.16 10.78 -12.28
C VAL A 182 11.33 10.66 -11.01
N GLY A 183 11.07 11.77 -10.35
CA GLY A 183 10.25 11.87 -9.13
C GLY A 183 8.91 12.56 -9.35
N GLY A 184 8.17 12.76 -8.27
CA GLY A 184 7.00 13.64 -8.20
C GLY A 184 5.82 13.31 -9.12
N ILE A 185 5.01 14.31 -9.35
CA ILE A 185 3.79 14.22 -10.17
C ILE A 185 4.12 13.78 -11.60
N GLN A 186 5.24 14.29 -12.17
CA GLN A 186 5.64 13.97 -13.54
C GLN A 186 6.02 12.51 -13.74
N ALA A 187 6.52 11.81 -12.70
CA ALA A 187 6.75 10.37 -12.75
C ALA A 187 5.42 9.60 -12.83
N ILE A 188 4.45 9.95 -11.99
CA ILE A 188 3.12 9.34 -11.99
C ILE A 188 2.40 9.60 -13.33
N ALA A 189 2.43 10.83 -13.82
CA ALA A 189 1.86 11.19 -15.13
C ALA A 189 2.56 10.44 -16.29
N GLY A 190 3.89 10.33 -16.25
CA GLY A 190 4.67 9.57 -17.23
C GLY A 190 4.28 8.10 -17.26
N MET A 191 4.16 7.43 -16.11
CA MET A 191 3.69 6.06 -16.01
C MET A 191 2.22 5.90 -16.42
N THR A 192 1.41 6.94 -16.24
CA THR A 192 -0.02 6.94 -16.62
C THR A 192 -0.22 6.97 -18.13
N PHE A 193 0.44 7.88 -18.82
CA PHE A 193 0.23 8.07 -20.26
C PHE A 193 1.20 7.26 -21.13
N GLY A 194 2.38 6.99 -20.61
CA GLY A 194 3.53 6.57 -21.39
C GLY A 194 4.18 7.75 -22.11
N THR A 195 5.49 7.78 -22.12
CA THR A 195 6.28 8.74 -22.91
C THR A 195 7.33 7.97 -23.72
N LYS A 196 8.20 8.66 -24.43
CA LYS A 196 9.31 7.99 -25.13
C LYS A 196 10.24 7.26 -24.15
N SER A 197 10.50 7.84 -22.97
CA SER A 197 11.42 7.30 -21.96
C SER A 197 10.72 6.48 -20.88
N ILE A 198 9.49 6.83 -20.52
CA ILE A 198 8.73 6.21 -19.41
C ILE A 198 7.65 5.30 -19.99
N PRO A 199 7.70 3.98 -19.78
CA PRO A 199 6.65 3.06 -20.23
C PRO A 199 5.32 3.34 -19.54
N LYS A 200 4.21 3.22 -20.29
CA LYS A 200 2.87 3.17 -19.70
C LYS A 200 2.70 1.87 -18.91
N VAL A 201 2.13 1.98 -17.70
CA VAL A 201 1.83 0.84 -16.84
C VAL A 201 0.33 0.64 -16.65
N TYR A 202 -0.08 -0.46 -16.02
CA TYR A 202 -1.49 -0.76 -15.76
C TYR A 202 -1.88 -0.49 -14.31
N LYS A 203 -0.91 -0.52 -13.38
CA LYS A 203 -1.11 -0.20 -11.97
C LYS A 203 0.13 0.46 -11.40
N ILE A 204 -0.06 1.46 -10.55
CA ILE A 204 1.00 2.20 -9.87
C ILE A 204 0.95 1.90 -8.38
N PHE A 205 2.11 1.62 -7.79
CA PHE A 205 2.31 1.34 -6.38
C PHE A 205 3.33 2.31 -5.80
N GLY A 206 3.26 2.53 -4.52
CA GLY A 206 4.27 3.21 -3.73
C GLY A 206 3.74 4.38 -2.93
N PRO A 207 4.38 4.65 -1.78
CA PRO A 207 4.07 5.80 -0.94
C PRO A 207 4.57 7.10 -1.61
N GLY A 208 4.08 8.22 -1.13
CA GLY A 208 4.51 9.54 -1.59
C GLY A 208 3.89 10.64 -0.75
N ASN A 209 4.39 11.87 -0.95
CA ASN A 209 3.79 13.04 -0.35
C ASN A 209 2.38 13.30 -0.92
N GLN A 210 1.70 14.31 -0.39
CA GLN A 210 0.33 14.65 -0.81
C GLN A 210 0.20 14.88 -2.32
N PHE A 211 1.20 15.48 -2.98
CA PHE A 211 1.19 15.69 -4.44
C PHE A 211 1.21 14.37 -5.22
N VAL A 212 2.03 13.42 -4.79
CA VAL A 212 2.09 12.07 -5.39
C VAL A 212 0.80 11.32 -5.14
N THR A 213 0.22 11.44 -3.96
CA THR A 213 -1.07 10.84 -3.61
C THR A 213 -2.19 11.34 -4.51
N VAL A 214 -2.33 12.65 -4.66
CA VAL A 214 -3.33 13.26 -5.56
C VAL A 214 -3.04 12.86 -7.02
N ALA A 215 -1.78 12.79 -7.43
CA ALA A 215 -1.40 12.33 -8.77
C ALA A 215 -1.82 10.86 -9.02
N LYS A 216 -1.62 9.97 -8.05
CA LYS A 216 -2.08 8.57 -8.12
C LYS A 216 -3.61 8.50 -8.23
N GLN A 217 -4.34 9.27 -7.42
CA GLN A 217 -5.81 9.34 -7.50
C GLN A 217 -6.26 9.85 -8.87
N LEU A 218 -5.62 10.89 -9.41
CA LEU A 218 -5.93 11.40 -10.74
C LEU A 218 -5.63 10.37 -11.85
N ALA A 219 -4.59 9.56 -11.72
CA ALA A 219 -4.25 8.51 -12.69
C ALA A 219 -5.39 7.51 -12.89
N THR A 220 -6.25 7.30 -11.88
CA THR A 220 -7.41 6.40 -11.98
C THR A 220 -8.44 6.88 -13.01
N GLN A 221 -8.58 8.19 -13.20
CA GLN A 221 -9.48 8.76 -14.23
C GLN A 221 -9.00 8.44 -15.65
N PHE A 222 -7.73 8.06 -15.82
CA PHE A 222 -7.13 7.66 -17.10
C PHE A 222 -6.98 6.14 -17.24
N GLY A 223 -7.66 5.37 -16.39
CA GLY A 223 -7.71 3.91 -16.45
C GLY A 223 -6.50 3.20 -15.86
N ILE A 224 -5.69 3.88 -15.07
CA ILE A 224 -4.58 3.27 -14.33
C ILE A 224 -5.05 2.93 -12.92
N ALA A 225 -4.89 1.68 -12.51
CA ALA A 225 -5.17 1.28 -11.14
C ALA A 225 -4.06 1.79 -10.19
N ILE A 226 -4.37 1.93 -8.91
CA ILE A 226 -3.40 2.25 -7.87
C ILE A 226 -3.45 1.20 -6.75
N ASP A 227 -2.43 1.16 -5.91
CA ASP A 227 -2.45 0.35 -4.69
C ASP A 227 -3.57 0.79 -3.75
N MET A 228 -3.47 2.01 -3.22
CA MET A 228 -4.45 2.65 -2.35
C MET A 228 -4.24 4.16 -2.34
N PRO A 229 -5.24 4.95 -1.93
CA PRO A 229 -5.03 6.31 -1.47
C PRO A 229 -4.13 6.30 -0.24
N ALA A 230 -3.26 7.29 -0.09
CA ALA A 230 -2.39 7.43 1.06
C ALA A 230 -2.53 8.83 1.68
N GLY A 231 -2.21 8.93 2.95
CA GLY A 231 -2.08 10.15 3.72
C GLY A 231 -0.79 10.12 4.52
N PRO A 232 -0.67 10.96 5.55
CA PRO A 232 0.43 10.90 6.51
C PRO A 232 0.52 9.56 7.22
N SER A 233 1.72 9.18 7.64
CA SER A 233 1.96 7.94 8.39
C SER A 233 1.33 7.98 9.79
N GLU A 234 0.81 6.85 10.26
CA GLU A 234 0.01 6.72 11.47
C GLU A 234 0.40 5.51 12.29
N LEU A 235 0.43 5.69 13.61
CA LEU A 235 0.57 4.60 14.57
C LEU A 235 -0.45 4.77 15.70
N LEU A 236 -1.13 3.69 16.05
CA LEU A 236 -1.90 3.61 17.29
C LEU A 236 -1.39 2.44 18.14
N ILE A 237 -1.11 2.70 19.39
CA ILE A 237 -0.73 1.70 20.38
C ILE A 237 -1.85 1.58 21.42
N VAL A 238 -2.29 0.36 21.72
CA VAL A 238 -3.04 0.07 22.93
C VAL A 238 -2.12 -0.56 23.97
N ALA A 239 -2.18 -0.09 25.19
CA ALA A 239 -1.27 -0.55 26.22
C ALA A 239 -1.91 -0.52 27.62
N ASP A 240 -1.60 -1.52 28.45
CA ASP A 240 -1.97 -1.60 29.87
C ASP A 240 -0.72 -1.57 30.78
N ASP A 241 -0.88 -1.85 32.08
CA ASP A 241 0.22 -1.82 33.04
C ASP A 241 1.35 -2.86 32.80
N THR A 242 1.15 -3.81 31.89
CA THR A 242 2.17 -4.79 31.49
C THR A 242 3.12 -4.26 30.43
N ALA A 243 2.76 -3.16 29.78
CA ALA A 243 3.58 -2.51 28.75
C ALA A 243 4.85 -1.87 29.37
N ILE A 244 5.92 -1.88 28.61
CA ILE A 244 7.19 -1.24 28.97
C ILE A 244 7.18 0.20 28.43
N PRO A 245 7.12 1.25 29.30
CA PRO A 245 6.95 2.63 28.84
C PRO A 245 8.00 3.09 27.83
N ALA A 246 9.27 2.67 28.00
CA ALA A 246 10.36 3.03 27.09
C ALA A 246 10.16 2.42 25.69
N PHE A 247 9.60 1.23 25.56
CA PHE A 247 9.32 0.59 24.27
C PHE A 247 8.15 1.30 23.57
N VAL A 248 7.05 1.54 24.30
CA VAL A 248 5.90 2.30 23.77
C VAL A 248 6.34 3.68 23.26
N ALA A 249 7.19 4.38 24.03
CA ALA A 249 7.71 5.69 23.62
C ALA A 249 8.58 5.60 22.37
N SER A 250 9.43 4.57 22.26
CA SER A 250 10.28 4.38 21.07
C SER A 250 9.45 4.10 19.81
N ASP A 251 8.37 3.31 19.91
CA ASP A 251 7.47 3.05 18.79
C ASP A 251 6.66 4.29 18.37
N LEU A 252 6.20 5.10 19.33
CA LEU A 252 5.57 6.39 19.01
C LEU A 252 6.52 7.33 18.28
N LEU A 253 7.80 7.34 18.66
CA LEU A 253 8.83 8.19 18.03
C LEU A 253 9.29 7.66 16.68
N SER A 254 9.35 6.34 16.46
CA SER A 254 9.71 5.74 15.16
C SER A 254 8.75 6.21 14.07
N GLN A 255 7.45 6.27 14.37
CA GLN A 255 6.47 6.77 13.42
C GLN A 255 6.46 8.31 13.32
N ALA A 256 6.67 9.02 14.44
CA ALA A 256 6.69 10.47 14.45
C ALA A 256 7.84 11.08 13.64
N GLU A 257 8.96 10.37 13.47
CA GLU A 257 10.09 10.88 12.68
C GLU A 257 9.91 10.77 11.16
N HIS A 258 8.86 10.09 10.67
CA HIS A 258 8.58 9.96 9.24
C HIS A 258 8.23 11.30 8.59
N GLY A 259 7.39 12.11 9.25
CA GLY A 259 6.96 13.40 8.71
C GLY A 259 6.35 14.31 9.78
N THR A 260 6.36 15.62 9.52
CA THR A 260 5.77 16.61 10.44
C THR A 260 4.24 16.49 10.58
N ASP A 261 3.62 15.82 9.64
CA ASP A 261 2.18 15.51 9.55
C ASP A 261 1.83 14.09 10.01
N SER A 262 2.81 13.28 10.45
CA SER A 262 2.56 11.99 11.10
C SER A 262 1.71 12.16 12.36
N GLN A 263 0.86 11.18 12.65
CA GLN A 263 0.05 11.16 13.88
C GLN A 263 0.25 9.86 14.64
N VAL A 264 0.59 9.97 15.92
CA VAL A 264 0.73 8.81 16.82
C VAL A 264 -0.23 8.93 18.00
N ILE A 265 -0.85 7.82 18.36
CA ILE A 265 -1.87 7.76 19.42
C ILE A 265 -1.52 6.62 20.38
N LEU A 266 -1.51 6.92 21.68
CA LEU A 266 -1.55 5.90 22.71
C LEU A 266 -2.96 5.87 23.31
N VAL A 267 -3.57 4.69 23.35
CA VAL A 267 -4.79 4.41 24.09
C VAL A 267 -4.45 3.49 25.26
N SER A 268 -4.85 3.84 26.47
CA SER A 268 -4.52 3.04 27.65
C SER A 268 -5.62 3.06 28.69
N THR A 269 -5.79 1.95 29.38
CA THR A 269 -6.63 1.83 30.59
C THR A 269 -5.86 2.21 31.87
N SER A 270 -4.57 2.57 31.76
CA SER A 270 -3.70 2.97 32.87
C SER A 270 -3.21 4.41 32.74
N LYS A 271 -3.70 5.30 33.60
CA LYS A 271 -3.20 6.69 33.71
C LYS A 271 -1.72 6.73 34.11
N LYS A 272 -1.29 5.77 34.95
CA LYS A 272 0.11 5.65 35.38
C LYS A 272 1.03 5.35 34.19
N LEU A 273 0.62 4.45 33.31
CA LEU A 273 1.36 4.14 32.10
C LEU A 273 1.47 5.37 31.17
N ILE A 274 0.36 6.06 30.95
CA ILE A 274 0.32 7.29 30.15
C ILE A 274 1.34 8.31 30.64
N ASP A 275 1.39 8.55 31.97
CA ASP A 275 2.36 9.50 32.56
C ASP A 275 3.81 9.03 32.42
N ALA A 276 4.05 7.73 32.49
CA ALA A 276 5.37 7.15 32.29
C ALA A 276 5.82 7.25 30.82
N VAL A 277 4.94 6.92 29.87
CA VAL A 277 5.22 7.01 28.44
C VAL A 277 5.49 8.46 28.03
N GLU A 278 4.69 9.42 28.53
CA GLU A 278 4.93 10.85 28.21
C GLU A 278 6.33 11.29 28.63
N LYS A 279 6.79 10.88 29.82
CA LYS A 279 8.17 11.18 30.28
C LYS A 279 9.22 10.54 29.38
N GLU A 280 9.03 9.27 29.02
CA GLU A 280 9.93 8.55 28.11
C GLU A 280 9.99 9.19 26.72
N VAL A 281 8.86 9.60 26.15
CA VAL A 281 8.81 10.33 24.87
C VAL A 281 9.65 11.59 24.94
N GLN A 282 9.55 12.37 26.02
CA GLN A 282 10.36 13.59 26.18
C GLN A 282 11.86 13.27 26.25
N LEU A 283 12.25 12.25 27.05
CA LEU A 283 13.65 11.85 27.20
C LEU A 283 14.25 11.37 25.88
N GLN A 284 13.55 10.51 25.15
CA GLN A 284 14.03 9.94 23.90
C GLN A 284 14.02 10.96 22.75
N LEU A 285 13.05 11.87 22.70
CA LEU A 285 12.98 12.94 21.71
C LEU A 285 14.21 13.87 21.77
N GLU A 286 14.78 14.13 22.97
CA GLU A 286 15.92 15.02 23.13
C GLU A 286 17.19 14.52 22.39
N VAL A 287 17.35 13.20 22.24
CA VAL A 287 18.52 12.61 21.61
C VAL A 287 18.30 12.17 20.15
N LEU A 288 17.08 12.35 19.64
CA LEU A 288 16.70 11.90 18.31
C LEU A 288 17.33 12.79 17.21
N PRO A 289 18.07 12.24 16.23
CA PRO A 289 18.65 13.04 15.14
C PRO A 289 17.62 13.85 14.34
N ARG A 290 16.40 13.33 14.18
CA ARG A 290 15.28 13.98 13.48
C ARG A 290 14.31 14.69 14.42
N LYS A 291 14.78 15.12 15.60
CA LYS A 291 13.97 15.79 16.64
C LYS A 291 13.02 16.86 16.09
N ALA A 292 13.49 17.75 15.24
CA ALA A 292 12.68 18.86 14.70
C ALA A 292 11.46 18.40 13.88
N ILE A 293 11.50 17.21 13.29
CA ILE A 293 10.38 16.58 12.57
C ILE A 293 9.46 15.90 13.58
N ALA A 294 10.02 15.03 14.41
CA ALA A 294 9.26 14.25 15.40
C ALA A 294 8.53 15.16 16.40
N GLU A 295 9.12 16.27 16.85
CA GLU A 295 8.52 17.22 17.76
C GLU A 295 7.20 17.82 17.20
N LYS A 296 7.16 18.13 15.92
CA LYS A 296 5.95 18.65 15.26
C LYS A 296 4.87 17.55 15.17
N ALA A 297 5.24 16.34 14.80
CA ALA A 297 4.33 15.20 14.77
C ALA A 297 3.75 14.89 16.16
N ILE A 298 4.59 14.88 17.20
CA ILE A 298 4.21 14.70 18.61
C ILE A 298 3.24 15.80 19.06
N GLY A 299 3.37 17.04 18.56
CA GLY A 299 2.43 18.13 18.81
C GLY A 299 1.01 17.82 18.33
N ASN A 300 0.85 17.08 17.25
CA ASN A 300 -0.45 16.63 16.70
C ASN A 300 -0.97 15.31 17.29
N SER A 301 -0.21 14.70 18.17
CA SER A 301 -0.40 13.34 18.69
C SER A 301 -1.11 13.32 20.03
N LYS A 302 -1.64 12.16 20.44
CA LYS A 302 -2.57 12.05 21.56
C LYS A 302 -2.21 10.91 22.52
N LEU A 303 -2.46 11.14 23.81
CA LEU A 303 -2.46 10.16 24.87
C LEU A 303 -3.88 10.07 25.43
N ILE A 304 -4.57 8.96 25.19
CA ILE A 304 -5.99 8.79 25.48
C ILE A 304 -6.14 7.75 26.59
N TYR A 305 -6.67 8.17 27.74
CA TYR A 305 -7.14 7.25 28.78
C TYR A 305 -8.56 6.83 28.46
N VAL A 306 -8.87 5.55 28.65
CA VAL A 306 -10.23 4.98 28.60
C VAL A 306 -10.48 4.06 29.78
N GLU A 307 -11.75 3.90 30.18
CA GLU A 307 -12.12 3.16 31.39
C GLU A 307 -11.99 1.64 31.25
N ASN A 308 -12.06 1.11 30.02
CA ASN A 308 -12.00 -0.32 29.77
C ASN A 308 -11.57 -0.66 28.33
N ASP A 309 -11.23 -1.93 28.09
CA ASP A 309 -10.73 -2.43 26.83
C ASP A 309 -11.77 -2.40 25.71
N GLN A 310 -13.07 -2.49 26.01
CA GLN A 310 -14.12 -2.39 24.98
C GLN A 310 -14.16 -0.99 24.36
N ILE A 311 -14.11 0.05 25.20
CA ILE A 311 -14.05 1.44 24.74
C ILE A 311 -12.76 1.67 23.93
N ALA A 312 -11.62 1.09 24.39
CA ALA A 312 -10.36 1.14 23.64
C ALA A 312 -10.53 0.53 22.26
N LEU A 313 -11.05 -0.68 22.15
CA LEU A 313 -11.26 -1.41 20.90
C LEU A 313 -12.19 -0.66 19.94
N ASP A 314 -13.29 -0.12 20.45
CA ASP A 314 -14.26 0.64 19.63
C ASP A 314 -13.61 1.91 19.07
N LEU A 315 -12.82 2.63 19.89
CA LEU A 315 -12.08 3.81 19.46
C LEU A 315 -11.00 3.48 18.41
N ILE A 316 -10.29 2.36 18.59
CA ILE A 316 -9.28 1.87 17.64
C ILE A 316 -9.92 1.52 16.30
N ASN A 317 -11.05 0.79 16.31
CA ASN A 317 -11.80 0.47 15.09
C ASN A 317 -12.38 1.72 14.41
N GLU A 318 -12.80 2.73 15.19
CA GLU A 318 -13.24 4.02 14.64
C GLU A 318 -12.07 4.79 14.03
N TYR A 319 -10.88 4.74 14.60
CA TYR A 319 -9.71 5.36 14.02
C TYR A 319 -9.25 4.64 12.74
N GLY A 320 -9.19 3.31 12.74
CA GLY A 320 -8.68 2.51 11.62
C GLY A 320 -7.21 2.83 11.32
N PRO A 321 -6.28 2.51 12.24
CA PRO A 321 -4.87 2.89 12.13
C PRO A 321 -4.15 2.17 11.00
N GLU A 322 -3.13 2.82 10.44
CA GLU A 322 -2.15 2.19 9.55
C GLU A 322 -1.40 1.07 10.27
N HIS A 323 -0.72 1.42 11.36
CA HIS A 323 -0.03 0.49 12.24
C HIS A 323 -0.76 0.42 13.58
N PHE A 324 -1.01 -0.79 14.06
CA PHE A 324 -1.64 -1.03 15.36
C PHE A 324 -0.77 -1.94 16.21
N ILE A 325 -0.27 -1.42 17.35
CA ILE A 325 0.52 -2.19 18.32
C ILE A 325 -0.34 -2.51 19.54
N ILE A 326 -0.29 -3.77 19.98
CA ILE A 326 -0.96 -4.28 21.17
C ILE A 326 0.09 -4.61 22.23
N CYS A 327 0.21 -3.78 23.27
CA CYS A 327 1.06 -4.02 24.44
C CYS A 327 0.17 -4.25 25.68
N SER A 328 -0.61 -5.32 25.67
CA SER A 328 -1.58 -5.66 26.70
C SER A 328 -1.57 -7.14 27.01
N GLU A 329 -1.92 -7.51 28.27
CA GLU A 329 -2.15 -8.91 28.63
C GLU A 329 -3.42 -9.49 27.99
N TYR A 330 -4.32 -8.63 27.47
CA TYR A 330 -5.55 -9.01 26.76
C TYR A 330 -5.36 -8.99 25.23
N ASP A 331 -4.20 -9.35 24.71
CA ASP A 331 -3.86 -9.32 23.29
C ASP A 331 -4.85 -10.12 22.42
N ASP A 332 -5.28 -11.29 22.88
CA ASP A 332 -6.31 -12.11 22.23
C ASP A 332 -7.66 -11.37 22.08
N PHE A 333 -8.05 -10.57 23.08
CA PHE A 333 -9.28 -9.77 23.00
C PHE A 333 -9.18 -8.75 21.85
N TYR A 334 -8.08 -8.03 21.76
CA TYR A 334 -7.85 -7.06 20.69
C TYR A 334 -7.69 -7.73 19.33
N CYS A 335 -6.94 -8.82 19.25
CA CYS A 335 -6.76 -9.58 18.01
C CYS A 335 -8.07 -10.10 17.43
N ASN A 336 -8.98 -10.57 18.30
CA ASN A 336 -10.29 -11.08 17.86
C ASN A 336 -11.30 -9.96 17.56
N GLY A 337 -11.14 -8.78 18.17
CA GLY A 337 -12.07 -7.67 18.03
C GLY A 337 -11.68 -6.62 17.00
N ILE A 338 -10.42 -6.57 16.56
CA ILE A 338 -9.96 -5.60 15.56
C ILE A 338 -10.54 -5.91 14.18
N ILE A 339 -11.15 -4.90 13.56
CA ILE A 339 -11.73 -4.98 12.21
C ILE A 339 -10.97 -4.08 11.25
N ASN A 340 -10.48 -2.94 11.73
CA ASN A 340 -9.92 -1.88 10.91
C ASN A 340 -8.48 -1.56 11.33
N ALA A 341 -7.51 -2.19 10.71
CA ALA A 341 -6.08 -1.84 10.82
C ALA A 341 -5.33 -2.23 9.55
N GLY A 342 -4.27 -1.50 9.21
CA GLY A 342 -3.41 -1.84 8.10
C GLY A 342 -2.50 -3.03 8.44
N SER A 343 -1.84 -3.00 9.60
CA SER A 343 -1.03 -4.09 10.15
C SER A 343 -1.12 -4.10 11.68
N VAL A 344 -1.07 -5.30 12.29
CA VAL A 344 -1.18 -5.50 13.74
C VAL A 344 0.10 -6.13 14.27
N PHE A 345 0.65 -5.53 15.34
CA PHE A 345 1.87 -5.93 16.04
C PHE A 345 1.53 -6.33 17.47
N ILE A 346 1.96 -7.52 17.91
CA ILE A 346 1.47 -8.11 19.15
C ILE A 346 2.62 -8.30 20.14
N GLY A 347 2.46 -7.73 21.32
CA GLY A 347 3.38 -7.85 22.45
C GLY A 347 4.52 -6.84 22.48
N ASN A 348 5.14 -6.71 23.65
CA ASN A 348 6.20 -5.73 23.93
C ASN A 348 7.47 -5.86 23.05
N TYR A 349 7.69 -7.01 22.42
CA TYR A 349 8.88 -7.28 21.60
C TYR A 349 8.59 -7.21 20.08
N THR A 350 7.46 -6.68 19.68
CA THR A 350 7.06 -6.57 18.28
C THR A 350 6.95 -5.09 17.89
N PRO A 351 8.07 -4.38 17.68
CA PRO A 351 8.07 -2.98 17.29
C PRO A 351 7.57 -2.83 15.85
N GLU A 352 7.03 -1.66 15.51
CA GLU A 352 6.65 -1.28 14.16
C GLU A 352 7.79 -1.52 13.15
N SER A 353 9.02 -1.12 13.53
CA SER A 353 10.21 -1.29 12.68
C SER A 353 10.48 -2.74 12.26
N ALA A 354 10.01 -3.74 13.01
CA ALA A 354 10.13 -5.14 12.57
C ALA A 354 9.32 -5.38 11.29
N GLY A 355 8.09 -4.87 11.21
CA GLY A 355 7.24 -4.92 10.02
C GLY A 355 7.80 -4.08 8.87
N ASP A 356 8.36 -2.93 9.19
CA ASP A 356 8.90 -2.02 8.19
C ASP A 356 10.14 -2.56 7.47
N TYR A 357 10.93 -3.41 8.14
CA TYR A 357 12.19 -3.84 7.56
C TYR A 357 12.33 -5.35 7.36
N ALA A 358 12.05 -6.18 8.37
CA ALA A 358 12.61 -7.53 8.37
C ALA A 358 11.68 -8.69 8.76
N SER A 359 10.52 -8.45 9.36
CA SER A 359 9.62 -9.54 9.80
C SER A 359 9.01 -10.32 8.63
N GLY A 360 8.81 -9.67 7.49
CA GLY A 360 8.28 -10.29 6.26
C GLY A 360 6.90 -9.78 5.84
N THR A 361 6.17 -9.08 6.70
CA THR A 361 4.94 -8.37 6.34
C THR A 361 5.22 -7.18 5.43
N ASN A 362 4.18 -6.50 4.93
CA ASN A 362 4.36 -5.37 4.04
C ASN A 362 4.05 -4.06 4.76
N HIS A 363 4.92 -3.07 4.62
CA HIS A 363 4.75 -1.75 5.22
C HIS A 363 4.02 -0.73 4.33
N THR A 364 3.66 -1.10 3.09
CA THR A 364 2.83 -0.24 2.26
C THR A 364 1.38 -0.46 2.64
N LEU A 365 0.92 0.33 3.59
CA LEU A 365 -0.34 0.17 4.30
C LEU A 365 -1.29 1.35 4.02
N PRO A 366 -2.61 1.15 4.18
CA PRO A 366 -3.58 2.22 4.06
C PRO A 366 -3.51 3.16 5.26
N THR A 367 -3.30 4.44 5.01
CA THR A 367 -3.30 5.53 6.00
C THR A 367 -4.60 6.30 5.96
N ASN A 368 -4.76 7.33 6.77
CA ASN A 368 -5.91 8.25 6.77
C ASN A 368 -7.26 7.55 6.95
N GLY A 369 -7.30 6.47 7.76
CA GLY A 369 -8.50 5.67 8.00
C GLY A 369 -8.91 4.78 6.82
N TYR A 370 -8.15 4.76 5.75
CA TYR A 370 -8.43 3.89 4.60
C TYR A 370 -8.28 2.41 4.93
N ALA A 371 -7.73 2.03 6.08
CA ALA A 371 -7.76 0.66 6.59
C ALA A 371 -9.19 0.11 6.76
N LYS A 372 -10.21 0.98 6.81
CA LYS A 372 -11.64 0.60 6.78
C LYS A 372 -12.08 0.06 5.42
N ASN A 373 -11.36 0.37 4.32
CA ASN A 373 -11.79 0.08 2.95
C ASN A 373 -10.73 -0.63 2.10
N TYR A 374 -9.45 -0.52 2.49
CA TYR A 374 -8.32 -1.05 1.72
C TYR A 374 -7.44 -1.94 2.59
N SER A 375 -6.90 -2.97 2.00
CA SER A 375 -5.84 -3.78 2.60
C SER A 375 -4.47 -3.17 2.31
N GLY A 376 -3.49 -3.45 3.16
CA GLY A 376 -2.08 -3.24 2.83
C GLY A 376 -1.68 -4.03 1.58
N VAL A 377 -0.56 -3.64 0.98
CA VAL A 377 -0.01 -4.34 -0.19
C VAL A 377 0.29 -5.79 0.18
N ASN A 378 -0.19 -6.70 -0.65
CA ASN A 378 -0.02 -8.14 -0.52
C ASN A 378 0.16 -8.75 -1.92
N LEU A 379 0.29 -10.08 -2.02
CA LEU A 379 0.47 -10.74 -3.31
C LEU A 379 -0.70 -10.48 -4.28
N ASP A 380 -1.93 -10.46 -3.77
CA ASP A 380 -3.12 -10.22 -4.59
C ASP A 380 -3.18 -8.81 -5.18
N SER A 381 -2.49 -7.84 -4.57
CA SER A 381 -2.37 -6.49 -5.11
C SER A 381 -1.74 -6.45 -6.50
N PHE A 382 -0.90 -7.43 -6.83
CA PHE A 382 -0.20 -7.59 -8.12
C PHE A 382 -0.89 -8.55 -9.08
N MET A 383 -2.04 -9.09 -8.70
CA MET A 383 -2.78 -10.07 -9.47
C MET A 383 -4.20 -9.59 -9.77
N LYS A 384 -4.84 -10.25 -10.71
CA LYS A 384 -6.26 -10.11 -10.98
C LYS A 384 -6.88 -11.49 -11.09
N SER A 385 -8.06 -11.65 -10.53
CA SER A 385 -8.85 -12.87 -10.63
C SER A 385 -9.63 -12.89 -11.94
N MET A 386 -9.58 -14.02 -12.62
CA MET A 386 -10.29 -14.26 -13.87
C MET A 386 -11.16 -15.49 -13.71
N THR A 387 -12.45 -15.37 -14.01
CA THR A 387 -13.40 -16.49 -13.97
C THR A 387 -13.45 -17.20 -15.30
N PHE A 388 -13.63 -18.52 -15.24
CA PHE A 388 -13.79 -19.40 -16.39
C PHE A 388 -15.02 -20.27 -16.19
N GLN A 389 -15.71 -20.57 -17.30
CA GLN A 389 -16.88 -21.44 -17.29
C GLN A 389 -16.77 -22.43 -18.45
N LYS A 390 -17.12 -23.68 -18.19
CA LYS A 390 -17.26 -24.70 -19.21
C LYS A 390 -18.56 -25.45 -18.96
N ILE A 391 -19.47 -25.42 -19.97
CA ILE A 391 -20.78 -26.03 -19.89
C ILE A 391 -20.86 -27.11 -20.96
N SER A 392 -21.24 -28.33 -20.56
CA SER A 392 -21.53 -29.46 -21.46
C SER A 392 -22.96 -29.36 -22.00
N GLU A 393 -23.28 -30.17 -23.00
CA GLU A 393 -24.68 -30.33 -23.49
C GLU A 393 -25.63 -30.73 -22.36
N LYS A 394 -25.23 -31.63 -21.47
CA LYS A 394 -26.00 -32.03 -20.28
C LYS A 394 -26.19 -30.84 -19.32
N GLY A 395 -25.14 -30.06 -19.15
CA GLY A 395 -25.17 -28.87 -18.30
C GLY A 395 -26.13 -27.80 -18.83
N ILE A 396 -26.07 -27.48 -20.13
CA ILE A 396 -26.97 -26.48 -20.72
C ILE A 396 -28.43 -26.92 -20.69
N GLN A 397 -28.71 -28.22 -20.83
CA GLN A 397 -30.06 -28.77 -20.67
C GLN A 397 -30.62 -28.57 -19.26
N LYS A 398 -29.74 -28.58 -18.23
CA LYS A 398 -30.16 -28.39 -16.83
C LYS A 398 -30.45 -26.95 -16.47
N ILE A 399 -29.65 -26.00 -16.96
CA ILE A 399 -29.78 -24.59 -16.57
C ILE A 399 -30.42 -23.71 -17.65
N GLY A 400 -30.51 -24.20 -18.88
CA GLY A 400 -30.92 -23.40 -20.04
C GLY A 400 -32.30 -22.79 -19.89
N LYS A 401 -33.27 -23.55 -19.41
CA LYS A 401 -34.64 -23.05 -19.22
C LYS A 401 -34.69 -21.89 -18.21
N ALA A 402 -33.92 -21.97 -17.13
CA ALA A 402 -33.85 -20.87 -16.17
C ALA A 402 -33.24 -19.60 -16.80
N ILE A 403 -32.18 -19.76 -17.62
CA ILE A 403 -31.59 -18.61 -18.35
C ILE A 403 -32.57 -17.99 -19.31
N GLU A 404 -33.30 -18.79 -20.08
CA GLU A 404 -34.33 -18.28 -21.02
C GLU A 404 -35.38 -17.42 -20.30
N VAL A 405 -35.92 -17.95 -19.18
CA VAL A 405 -36.96 -17.25 -18.39
C VAL A 405 -36.43 -15.94 -17.81
N MET A 406 -35.23 -15.96 -17.27
CA MET A 406 -34.60 -14.74 -16.71
C MET A 406 -34.32 -13.70 -17.79
N ALA A 407 -33.71 -14.13 -18.90
CA ALA A 407 -33.42 -13.22 -20.03
C ALA A 407 -34.67 -12.62 -20.64
N GLU A 408 -35.77 -13.40 -20.72
CA GLU A 408 -37.07 -12.89 -21.18
C GLU A 408 -37.65 -11.86 -20.22
N ALA A 409 -37.62 -12.11 -18.93
CA ALA A 409 -38.08 -11.18 -17.89
C ALA A 409 -37.31 -9.87 -17.87
N GLU A 410 -36.03 -9.88 -18.23
CA GLU A 410 -35.18 -8.69 -18.38
C GLU A 410 -35.35 -8.01 -19.77
N GLY A 411 -36.13 -8.59 -20.69
CA GLY A 411 -36.32 -8.07 -22.05
C GLY A 411 -35.08 -8.31 -22.95
N LEU A 412 -34.16 -9.22 -22.58
CA LEU A 412 -32.92 -9.48 -23.31
C LEU A 412 -33.08 -10.66 -24.29
N GLN A 413 -33.81 -10.44 -25.38
CA GLN A 413 -34.15 -11.51 -26.34
C GLN A 413 -32.91 -12.19 -26.97
N ALA A 414 -31.86 -11.45 -27.24
CA ALA A 414 -30.64 -12.02 -27.82
C ALA A 414 -29.93 -12.98 -26.82
N HIS A 415 -29.95 -12.67 -25.51
CA HIS A 415 -29.45 -13.57 -24.47
C HIS A 415 -30.28 -14.87 -24.40
N LYS A 416 -31.62 -14.75 -24.45
CA LYS A 416 -32.51 -15.90 -24.52
C LYS A 416 -32.21 -16.77 -25.75
N ASN A 417 -32.12 -16.18 -26.94
CA ASN A 417 -31.85 -16.90 -28.19
C ASN A 417 -30.51 -17.63 -28.18
N ALA A 418 -29.48 -17.06 -27.53
CA ALA A 418 -28.18 -17.72 -27.41
C ALA A 418 -28.27 -19.08 -26.69
N VAL A 419 -29.20 -19.25 -25.77
CA VAL A 419 -29.47 -20.50 -25.07
C VAL A 419 -30.44 -21.38 -25.80
N THR A 420 -31.55 -20.81 -26.35
CA THR A 420 -32.54 -21.54 -27.11
C THR A 420 -31.94 -22.33 -28.27
N LEU A 421 -31.04 -21.72 -29.05
CA LEU A 421 -30.35 -22.42 -30.15
C LEU A 421 -29.50 -23.60 -29.69
N ARG A 422 -28.87 -23.48 -28.52
CA ARG A 422 -28.08 -24.58 -27.95
C ARG A 422 -28.93 -25.72 -27.42
N LEU A 423 -30.08 -25.40 -26.81
CA LEU A 423 -31.04 -26.41 -26.37
C LEU A 423 -31.61 -27.16 -27.56
N ALA A 424 -32.01 -26.47 -28.64
CA ALA A 424 -32.51 -27.10 -29.85
C ALA A 424 -31.48 -28.04 -30.49
N SER A 425 -30.17 -27.67 -30.51
CA SER A 425 -29.14 -28.53 -31.07
C SER A 425 -28.96 -29.81 -30.27
N CYS A 426 -29.16 -29.76 -28.93
CA CYS A 426 -29.10 -30.94 -28.08
C CYS A 426 -30.27 -31.93 -28.30
N GLU A 427 -31.40 -31.47 -28.79
CA GLU A 427 -32.58 -32.34 -29.13
C GLU A 427 -32.36 -33.09 -30.43
N VAL A 428 -31.76 -32.42 -31.44
CA VAL A 428 -31.45 -33.04 -32.73
C VAL A 428 -30.45 -34.17 -32.62
N SER A 429 -29.43 -34.01 -31.74
CA SER A 429 -28.41 -35.05 -31.51
C SER A 429 -28.94 -36.32 -30.83
N LYS A 430 -30.14 -36.31 -30.24
CA LYS A 430 -30.78 -37.46 -29.64
C LYS A 430 -31.64 -38.28 -30.60
N THR A 431 -31.97 -37.72 -31.78
CA THR A 431 -32.84 -38.31 -32.79
C THR A 431 -32.08 -38.87 -34.00
N SER A 432 -30.78 -38.63 -34.07
CA SER A 432 -29.84 -39.20 -35.02
C SER A 432 -28.97 -40.29 -34.39
#